data_fc0f8852817871d577ec76553570cd66
#
_entry.id   fc0f8852817871d577ec76553570cd66
#
_cell.length_a   1.000
_cell.length_b   1.000
_cell.length_c   1.000
_cell.angle_alpha   90.00
_cell.angle_beta   90.00
_cell.angle_gamma   90.00
#
_symmetry.space_group_name_H-M   'P 1'
#
loop_
_entity.id
_entity.type
_entity.pdbx_description
1 polymer ?
#
loop_
_entity_poly.entity_id
_entity_poly.type
_entity_poly.pdbx_seq_one_letter_code
_entity_poly.pdbx_strand_id
1 'polypeptide(L)'
;MSDAQTIERLRHIGWRGLDLPGNGRGLARVVAQHRAGYELHDGEHIFSAQPAGHFLKRGLDPAERPAVGDFVEIEPGKPPHIQTVQPRRTVLSRAAAGERYERQVIATNIDYVLVLTGLDGDFNPARIERYLSLIEGSGAQPVVVLSKPDLGVEVEGRIAELRARLPEGTPVHAINGKDPASAAVLAAYLKPGDSAVLVGSSGAGKSTLTNTLLGSQRMAIGDVRSHDSRGRHTTTYRALLSLPSGGCLIDTPGMRELKLTGEENLDLFADIEALAENCRFADCGHGSEPGCAVQEALHDGALTPERWRNYLKLRDEREEQATMLESRLRRQRGGRPATKPHGPRGSRQKEGW
;
A
#
# COMPACT_ATOMS: atom_id res chain seq x y z
N MET A 1 -0.38 -34.56 10.63
CA MET A 1 -0.31 -33.33 11.45
C MET A 1 -1.73 -32.97 11.82
N SER A 2 -2.02 -32.53 13.05
CA SER A 2 -3.37 -32.09 13.40
C SER A 2 -3.63 -30.67 12.85
N ASP A 3 -4.89 -30.36 12.54
CA ASP A 3 -5.30 -29.02 12.07
C ASP A 3 -4.88 -27.93 13.06
N ALA A 4 -4.93 -28.22 14.37
CA ALA A 4 -4.51 -27.29 15.41
C ALA A 4 -3.03 -26.91 15.31
N GLN A 5 -2.14 -27.86 15.01
CA GLN A 5 -0.71 -27.58 14.81
C GLN A 5 -0.46 -26.74 13.56
N THR A 6 -1.20 -26.99 12.49
CA THR A 6 -1.10 -26.21 11.25
C THR A 6 -1.58 -24.78 11.46
N ILE A 7 -2.70 -24.59 12.17
CA ILE A 7 -3.23 -23.26 12.51
C ILE A 7 -2.21 -22.47 13.36
N GLU A 8 -1.59 -23.11 14.36
CA GLU A 8 -0.60 -22.45 15.22
C GLU A 8 0.62 -21.95 14.41
N ARG A 9 1.13 -22.75 13.47
CA ARG A 9 2.21 -22.33 12.58
C ARG A 9 1.81 -21.16 11.70
N LEU A 10 0.59 -21.20 11.12
CA LEU A 10 0.07 -20.13 10.28
C LEU A 10 -0.16 -18.83 11.09
N ARG A 11 -0.50 -18.94 12.38
CA ARG A 11 -0.62 -17.76 13.28
C ARG A 11 0.70 -17.03 13.42
N HIS A 12 1.83 -17.73 13.48
CA HIS A 12 3.15 -17.07 13.53
C HIS A 12 3.44 -16.23 12.29
N ILE A 13 2.85 -16.56 11.17
CA ILE A 13 2.94 -15.77 9.93
C ILE A 13 1.68 -14.92 9.67
N GLY A 14 0.88 -14.65 10.70
CA GLY A 14 -0.21 -13.66 10.67
C GLY A 14 -1.61 -14.19 10.32
N TRP A 15 -1.83 -15.52 10.31
CA TRP A 15 -3.18 -16.07 10.14
C TRP A 15 -4.05 -15.75 11.35
N ARG A 16 -5.26 -15.24 11.09
CA ARG A 16 -6.23 -14.89 12.14
C ARG A 16 -7.53 -15.71 12.06
N GLY A 17 -7.63 -16.62 11.10
CA GLY A 17 -8.78 -17.53 11.01
C GLY A 17 -8.79 -18.57 12.14
N LEU A 18 -9.97 -19.06 12.46
CA LEU A 18 -10.15 -20.10 13.48
C LEU A 18 -9.92 -21.50 12.91
N ASP A 19 -10.25 -21.70 11.64
CA ASP A 19 -10.27 -22.98 10.96
C ASP A 19 -9.41 -22.96 9.69
N LEU A 20 -9.03 -24.14 9.22
CA LEU A 20 -8.46 -24.34 7.89
C LEU A 20 -9.58 -24.53 6.87
N PRO A 21 -9.32 -24.29 5.58
CA PRO A 21 -10.27 -24.61 4.52
C PRO A 21 -10.69 -26.08 4.57
N GLY A 22 -12.01 -26.31 4.71
CA GLY A 22 -12.57 -27.67 4.89
C GLY A 22 -12.59 -28.57 3.65
N ASN A 23 -11.87 -28.18 2.57
CA ASN A 23 -11.87 -28.83 1.26
C ASN A 23 -10.65 -29.71 0.99
N GLY A 24 -9.82 -29.99 2.01
CA GLY A 24 -8.58 -30.77 1.89
C GLY A 24 -7.43 -30.05 1.20
N ARG A 25 -7.58 -28.75 0.90
CA ARG A 25 -6.51 -27.91 0.34
C ARG A 25 -5.62 -27.37 1.45
N GLY A 26 -4.34 -27.22 1.14
CA GLY A 26 -3.41 -26.53 2.03
C GLY A 26 -3.65 -25.05 2.07
N LEU A 27 -3.26 -24.40 3.18
CA LEU A 27 -3.28 -22.94 3.34
C LEU A 27 -1.84 -22.43 3.47
N ALA A 28 -1.50 -21.37 2.74
CA ALA A 28 -0.18 -20.76 2.80
C ALA A 28 -0.29 -19.24 2.60
N ARG A 29 0.74 -18.50 3.02
CA ARG A 29 0.83 -17.06 2.85
C ARG A 29 1.74 -16.70 1.66
N VAL A 30 1.32 -15.77 0.82
CA VAL A 30 2.15 -15.23 -0.27
C VAL A 30 3.25 -14.36 0.34
N VAL A 31 4.50 -14.78 0.18
CA VAL A 31 5.67 -14.04 0.70
C VAL A 31 6.41 -13.28 -0.38
N ALA A 32 6.34 -13.71 -1.65
CA ALA A 32 6.90 -12.95 -2.76
C ALA A 32 6.12 -13.21 -4.06
N GLN A 33 6.17 -12.22 -4.96
CA GLN A 33 5.61 -12.31 -6.30
C GLN A 33 6.70 -12.06 -7.33
N HIS A 34 6.86 -12.98 -8.28
CA HIS A 34 7.80 -12.92 -9.39
C HIS A 34 7.09 -12.92 -10.73
N ARG A 35 7.81 -12.65 -11.81
CA ARG A 35 7.25 -12.77 -13.16
C ARG A 35 6.81 -14.22 -13.49
N ALA A 36 7.48 -15.19 -12.90
CA ALA A 36 7.26 -16.62 -13.16
C ALA A 36 6.29 -17.30 -12.19
N GLY A 37 5.78 -16.62 -11.16
CA GLY A 37 4.90 -17.21 -10.15
C GLY A 37 5.04 -16.56 -8.78
N TYR A 38 4.78 -17.34 -7.74
CA TYR A 38 4.74 -16.88 -6.36
C TYR A 38 5.63 -17.74 -5.47
N GLU A 39 6.15 -17.14 -4.40
CA GLU A 39 6.67 -17.87 -3.25
C GLU A 39 5.63 -17.82 -2.12
N LEU A 40 5.39 -18.97 -1.53
CA LEU A 40 4.42 -19.16 -0.46
C LEU A 40 5.13 -19.69 0.78
N HIS A 41 4.59 -19.36 1.97
CA HIS A 41 5.03 -19.86 3.27
C HIS A 41 3.85 -20.55 3.98
N ASP A 42 4.01 -21.81 4.36
CA ASP A 42 2.99 -22.61 5.05
C ASP A 42 3.08 -22.59 6.58
N GLY A 43 3.92 -21.67 7.10
CA GLY A 43 4.26 -21.56 8.52
C GLY A 43 5.52 -22.31 8.90
N GLU A 44 6.10 -23.12 8.01
CA GLU A 44 7.31 -23.91 8.24
C GLU A 44 8.32 -23.78 7.10
N HIS A 45 7.84 -23.86 5.85
CA HIS A 45 8.68 -23.86 4.66
C HIS A 45 8.22 -22.79 3.66
N ILE A 46 9.19 -22.30 2.89
CA ILE A 46 8.94 -21.45 1.72
C ILE A 46 9.08 -22.32 0.46
N PHE A 47 8.10 -22.23 -0.44
CA PHE A 47 8.08 -22.99 -1.68
C PHE A 47 7.44 -22.19 -2.82
N SER A 48 7.79 -22.54 -4.07
CA SER A 48 7.24 -21.90 -5.26
C SER A 48 5.88 -22.47 -5.62
N ALA A 49 4.99 -21.61 -6.13
CA ALA A 49 3.66 -21.98 -6.61
C ALA A 49 3.29 -21.19 -7.87
N GLN A 50 2.36 -21.73 -8.65
CA GLN A 50 1.78 -21.07 -9.82
C GLN A 50 0.34 -20.64 -9.55
N PRO A 51 -0.14 -19.54 -10.14
CA PRO A 51 -1.54 -19.17 -10.06
C PRO A 51 -2.37 -20.11 -10.95
N ALA A 52 -3.56 -20.50 -10.50
CA ALA A 52 -4.52 -21.21 -11.34
C ALA A 52 -4.93 -20.39 -12.56
N GLY A 53 -5.39 -21.03 -13.63
CA GLY A 53 -5.67 -20.41 -14.92
C GLY A 53 -6.66 -19.25 -14.87
N HIS A 54 -7.59 -19.23 -13.90
CA HIS A 54 -8.55 -18.14 -13.77
C HIS A 54 -7.90 -16.82 -13.33
N PHE A 55 -6.78 -16.84 -12.58
CA PHE A 55 -6.00 -15.64 -12.24
C PHE A 55 -5.22 -15.06 -13.43
N LEU A 56 -5.04 -15.86 -14.50
CA LEU A 56 -4.33 -15.44 -15.71
C LEU A 56 -5.27 -14.87 -16.78
N LYS A 57 -6.58 -14.86 -16.54
CA LYS A 57 -7.56 -14.35 -17.51
C LYS A 57 -7.30 -12.88 -17.84
N ARG A 58 -7.41 -12.56 -19.16
CA ARG A 58 -7.40 -11.17 -19.61
C ARG A 58 -8.63 -10.44 -19.07
N GLY A 59 -8.41 -9.23 -18.51
CA GLY A 59 -9.49 -8.41 -17.96
C GLY A 59 -9.81 -8.67 -16.48
N LEU A 60 -9.18 -9.66 -15.84
CA LEU A 60 -9.24 -9.78 -14.38
C LEU A 60 -8.62 -8.55 -13.75
N ASP A 61 -9.31 -7.98 -12.75
CA ASP A 61 -8.75 -6.86 -12.00
C ASP A 61 -7.42 -7.28 -11.37
N PRO A 62 -6.34 -6.49 -11.55
CA PRO A 62 -5.08 -6.76 -10.87
C PRO A 62 -5.22 -6.91 -9.34
N ALA A 63 -6.20 -6.23 -8.73
CA ALA A 63 -6.50 -6.34 -7.30
C ALA A 63 -7.08 -7.70 -6.88
N GLU A 64 -7.67 -8.47 -7.80
CA GLU A 64 -8.21 -9.81 -7.53
C GLU A 64 -7.14 -10.90 -7.59
N ARG A 65 -5.96 -10.58 -8.12
CA ARG A 65 -4.84 -11.52 -8.18
C ARG A 65 -4.20 -11.69 -6.80
N PRO A 66 -3.55 -12.83 -6.53
CA PRO A 66 -2.76 -12.99 -5.33
C PRO A 66 -1.71 -11.89 -5.19
N ALA A 67 -1.56 -11.34 -3.99
CA ALA A 67 -0.61 -10.28 -3.67
C ALA A 67 0.20 -10.66 -2.42
N VAL A 68 1.34 -10.01 -2.20
CA VAL A 68 2.16 -10.25 -1.01
C VAL A 68 1.37 -9.96 0.26
N GLY A 69 1.33 -10.93 1.17
CA GLY A 69 0.55 -10.91 2.40
C GLY A 69 -0.76 -11.71 2.34
N ASP A 70 -1.25 -12.07 1.14
CA ASP A 70 -2.46 -12.88 1.01
C ASP A 70 -2.28 -14.27 1.60
N PHE A 71 -3.32 -14.78 2.25
CA PHE A 71 -3.48 -16.20 2.51
C PHE A 71 -4.21 -16.85 1.34
N VAL A 72 -3.71 -17.97 0.87
CA VAL A 72 -4.18 -18.66 -0.33
C VAL A 72 -4.38 -20.13 -0.10
N GLU A 73 -5.45 -20.67 -0.66
CA GLU A 73 -5.62 -22.13 -0.77
C GLU A 73 -4.79 -22.66 -1.92
N ILE A 74 -4.09 -23.75 -1.64
CA ILE A 74 -3.22 -24.40 -2.60
C ILE A 74 -3.70 -25.82 -2.90
N GLU A 75 -3.69 -26.16 -4.17
CA GLU A 75 -3.86 -27.53 -4.65
C GLU A 75 -2.50 -28.17 -4.83
N PRO A 76 -2.28 -29.39 -4.29
CA PRO A 76 -1.03 -30.11 -4.48
C PRO A 76 -0.69 -30.29 -5.95
N GLY A 77 0.60 -30.19 -6.27
CA GLY A 77 1.12 -30.34 -7.64
C GLY A 77 2.63 -30.10 -7.68
N LYS A 78 3.23 -30.18 -8.88
CA LYS A 78 4.66 -29.89 -9.11
C LYS A 78 4.79 -28.91 -10.28
N PRO A 79 4.81 -27.57 -10.03
CA PRO A 79 4.60 -26.90 -8.73
C PRO A 79 3.13 -26.93 -8.27
N PRO A 80 2.84 -26.65 -6.98
CA PRO A 80 1.48 -26.50 -6.48
C PRO A 80 0.82 -25.24 -7.10
N HIS A 81 -0.54 -25.24 -7.12
CA HIS A 81 -1.31 -24.15 -7.72
C HIS A 81 -2.15 -23.39 -6.69
N ILE A 82 -2.08 -22.07 -6.73
CA ILE A 82 -2.95 -21.18 -5.97
C ILE A 82 -4.35 -21.26 -6.59
N GLN A 83 -5.32 -21.72 -5.81
CA GLN A 83 -6.72 -21.88 -6.27
C GLN A 83 -7.62 -20.74 -5.81
N THR A 84 -7.44 -20.24 -4.59
CA THR A 84 -8.32 -19.23 -3.99
C THR A 84 -7.50 -18.28 -3.13
N VAL A 85 -7.83 -17.00 -3.19
CA VAL A 85 -7.35 -16.01 -2.22
C VAL A 85 -8.38 -15.91 -1.10
N GLN A 86 -7.93 -16.06 0.15
CA GLN A 86 -8.79 -15.90 1.31
C GLN A 86 -9.22 -14.43 1.48
N PRO A 87 -10.36 -14.16 2.13
CA PRO A 87 -10.79 -12.80 2.42
C PRO A 87 -9.67 -11.99 3.08
N ARG A 88 -9.38 -10.83 2.51
CA ARG A 88 -8.37 -9.91 3.00
C ARG A 88 -8.92 -9.10 4.16
N ARG A 89 -8.20 -9.06 5.30
CA ARG A 89 -8.53 -8.19 6.44
C ARG A 89 -8.22 -6.73 6.15
N THR A 90 -7.06 -6.51 5.56
CA THR A 90 -6.55 -5.19 5.22
C THR A 90 -5.94 -5.21 3.82
N VAL A 91 -6.06 -4.11 3.09
CA VAL A 91 -5.53 -3.98 1.73
C VAL A 91 -4.93 -2.59 1.54
N LEU A 92 -3.62 -2.51 1.55
CA LEU A 92 -2.95 -1.29 1.14
C LEU A 92 -2.77 -1.30 -0.38
N SER A 93 -3.31 -0.30 -1.05
CA SER A 93 -3.23 -0.18 -2.50
C SER A 93 -2.95 1.25 -2.93
N ARG A 94 -2.56 1.42 -4.19
CA ARG A 94 -2.37 2.72 -4.83
C ARG A 94 -2.91 2.70 -6.25
N ALA A 95 -3.17 3.85 -6.83
CA ALA A 95 -3.34 3.93 -8.28
C ALA A 95 -1.98 3.71 -8.97
N ALA A 96 -1.97 2.94 -10.04
CA ALA A 96 -0.79 2.78 -10.89
C ALA A 96 -0.52 4.06 -11.67
N ALA A 97 0.75 4.32 -11.99
CA ALA A 97 1.10 5.44 -12.86
C ALA A 97 0.64 5.14 -14.30
N GLY A 98 -0.07 6.06 -14.95
CA GLY A 98 -0.51 5.94 -16.34
C GLY A 98 -1.86 6.60 -16.59
N GLU A 99 -2.26 6.65 -17.88
CA GLU A 99 -3.54 7.24 -18.33
C GLU A 99 -4.78 6.36 -18.03
N ARG A 100 -4.56 5.09 -17.66
CA ARG A 100 -5.64 4.16 -17.33
C ARG A 100 -5.64 3.89 -15.86
N TYR A 101 -6.80 3.98 -15.23
CA TYR A 101 -6.96 3.59 -13.84
C TYR A 101 -6.65 2.10 -13.68
N GLU A 102 -5.62 1.79 -12.90
CA GLU A 102 -5.30 0.43 -12.44
C GLU A 102 -4.97 0.49 -10.95
N ARG A 103 -5.70 -0.28 -10.16
CA ARG A 103 -5.42 -0.43 -8.74
C ARG A 103 -4.31 -1.43 -8.54
N GLN A 104 -3.23 -1.01 -7.92
CA GLN A 104 -2.11 -1.88 -7.57
C GLN A 104 -2.12 -2.17 -6.08
N VAL A 105 -2.35 -3.42 -5.71
CA VAL A 105 -2.20 -3.88 -4.32
C VAL A 105 -0.72 -3.84 -3.96
N ILE A 106 -0.41 -3.20 -2.82
CA ILE A 106 0.93 -3.08 -2.26
C ILE A 106 1.18 -4.22 -1.30
N ALA A 107 0.30 -4.39 -0.32
CA ALA A 107 0.37 -5.41 0.71
C ALA A 107 -1.03 -5.71 1.22
N THR A 108 -1.23 -6.93 1.73
CA THR A 108 -2.49 -7.38 2.31
C THR A 108 -2.28 -8.02 3.67
N ASN A 109 -3.34 -8.11 4.46
CA ASN A 109 -3.33 -8.75 5.78
C ASN A 109 -2.19 -8.21 6.67
N ILE A 110 -2.01 -6.88 6.64
CA ILE A 110 -1.07 -6.14 7.45
C ILE A 110 -1.79 -5.49 8.63
N ASP A 111 -1.12 -5.40 9.77
CA ASP A 111 -1.65 -4.74 10.97
C ASP A 111 -1.18 -3.29 11.01
N TYR A 112 0.07 -3.03 10.59
CA TYR A 112 0.69 -1.71 10.65
C TYR A 112 1.32 -1.29 9.32
N VAL A 113 1.30 0.03 9.07
CA VAL A 113 2.08 0.66 8.00
C VAL A 113 3.11 1.60 8.62
N LEU A 114 4.38 1.23 8.55
CA LEU A 114 5.49 2.04 9.04
C LEU A 114 5.87 3.07 7.98
N VAL A 115 5.46 4.32 8.18
CA VAL A 115 5.73 5.45 7.28
C VAL A 115 7.08 6.05 7.63
N LEU A 116 8.10 5.70 6.86
CA LEU A 116 9.47 6.12 7.11
C LEU A 116 9.82 7.41 6.34
N THR A 117 10.29 8.41 7.05
CA THR A 117 10.83 9.66 6.50
C THR A 117 12.12 10.06 7.23
N GLY A 118 13.10 10.62 6.50
CA GLY A 118 14.33 11.11 7.10
C GLY A 118 14.12 12.48 7.76
N LEU A 119 14.78 12.71 8.90
CA LEU A 119 14.89 14.04 9.53
C LEU A 119 15.97 14.92 8.88
N ASP A 120 16.46 14.52 7.72
CA ASP A 120 17.31 15.32 6.83
C ASP A 120 16.45 16.15 5.85
N GLY A 121 16.99 16.50 4.70
CA GLY A 121 16.27 17.22 3.63
C GLY A 121 15.06 16.46 3.06
N ASP A 122 14.78 15.22 3.53
CA ASP A 122 13.63 14.42 3.14
C ASP A 122 12.39 14.66 4.02
N PHE A 123 12.51 15.38 5.14
CA PHE A 123 11.38 15.68 6.02
C PHE A 123 10.32 16.50 5.29
N ASN A 124 9.13 15.93 5.16
CA ASN A 124 8.02 16.57 4.44
C ASN A 124 6.67 16.14 5.04
N PRO A 125 6.06 16.98 5.89
CA PRO A 125 4.77 16.69 6.51
C PRO A 125 3.64 16.41 5.51
N ALA A 126 3.57 17.16 4.41
CA ALA A 126 2.55 16.96 3.38
C ALA A 126 2.64 15.57 2.72
N ARG A 127 3.86 15.03 2.59
CA ARG A 127 4.05 13.66 2.09
C ARG A 127 3.62 12.62 3.13
N ILE A 128 3.84 12.88 4.41
CA ILE A 128 3.37 11.99 5.50
C ILE A 128 1.85 11.97 5.50
N GLU A 129 1.19 13.14 5.44
CA GLU A 129 -0.26 13.27 5.33
C GLU A 129 -0.82 12.46 4.14
N ARG A 130 -0.16 12.51 2.98
CA ARG A 130 -0.53 11.69 1.82
C ARG A 130 -0.45 10.18 2.09
N TYR A 131 0.60 9.72 2.80
CA TYR A 131 0.68 8.31 3.19
C TYR A 131 -0.46 7.93 4.12
N LEU A 132 -0.79 8.78 5.10
CA LEU A 132 -1.86 8.50 6.04
C LEU A 132 -3.22 8.41 5.34
N SER A 133 -3.52 9.33 4.40
CA SER A 133 -4.75 9.26 3.60
C SER A 133 -4.91 7.93 2.84
N LEU A 134 -3.80 7.38 2.30
CA LEU A 134 -3.83 6.06 1.66
C LEU A 134 -4.00 4.90 2.63
N ILE A 135 -3.49 5.05 3.86
CA ILE A 135 -3.56 4.00 4.89
C ILE A 135 -4.95 3.94 5.50
N GLU A 136 -5.63 5.07 5.65
CA GLU A 136 -6.93 5.18 6.29
C GLU A 136 -7.95 4.18 5.75
N GLY A 137 -8.13 4.12 4.43
CA GLY A 137 -9.04 3.16 3.78
C GLY A 137 -8.51 1.71 3.72
N SER A 138 -7.29 1.43 4.18
CA SER A 138 -6.68 0.11 4.08
C SER A 138 -7.09 -0.87 5.19
N GLY A 139 -7.58 -0.36 6.32
CA GLY A 139 -7.85 -1.11 7.55
C GLY A 139 -6.61 -1.37 8.42
N ALA A 140 -5.42 -0.93 8.01
CA ALA A 140 -4.18 -1.02 8.79
C ALA A 140 -3.93 0.26 9.59
N GLN A 141 -3.13 0.17 10.65
CA GLN A 141 -2.80 1.32 11.50
C GLN A 141 -1.50 2.00 11.03
N PRO A 142 -1.47 3.34 10.88
CA PRO A 142 -0.24 4.06 10.57
C PRO A 142 0.68 4.19 11.80
N VAL A 143 1.98 4.11 11.56
CA VAL A 143 3.03 4.43 12.52
C VAL A 143 4.06 5.29 11.81
N VAL A 144 4.25 6.53 12.21
CA VAL A 144 5.23 7.43 11.62
C VAL A 144 6.60 7.19 12.24
N VAL A 145 7.60 6.94 11.40
CA VAL A 145 8.98 6.65 11.81
C VAL A 145 9.90 7.70 11.22
N LEU A 146 10.42 8.58 12.08
CA LEU A 146 11.38 9.61 11.73
C LEU A 146 12.78 9.02 11.84
N SER A 147 13.42 8.76 10.73
CA SER A 147 14.77 8.19 10.67
C SER A 147 15.85 9.28 10.67
N LYS A 148 17.11 8.89 10.91
CA LYS A 148 18.29 9.78 10.89
C LYS A 148 18.20 10.99 11.84
N PRO A 149 17.82 10.81 13.09
CA PRO A 149 17.78 11.91 14.06
C PRO A 149 19.16 12.52 14.31
N ASP A 150 20.24 11.77 14.02
CA ASP A 150 21.64 12.20 14.07
C ASP A 150 21.98 13.27 13.02
N LEU A 151 21.20 13.38 11.94
CA LEU A 151 21.35 14.40 10.91
C LEU A 151 20.31 15.51 11.02
N GLY A 152 19.31 15.34 11.87
CA GLY A 152 18.19 16.27 12.05
C GLY A 152 18.47 17.32 13.09
N VAL A 153 18.07 18.56 12.80
CA VAL A 153 18.03 19.65 13.76
C VAL A 153 16.60 19.69 14.35
N GLU A 154 16.48 19.88 15.69
CA GLU A 154 15.19 20.08 16.37
C GLU A 154 14.21 18.89 16.23
N VAL A 155 14.66 17.69 16.57
CA VAL A 155 13.84 16.46 16.50
C VAL A 155 12.50 16.63 17.23
N GLU A 156 12.50 17.17 18.44
CA GLU A 156 11.30 17.42 19.26
C GLU A 156 10.34 18.41 18.57
N GLY A 157 10.88 19.45 17.94
CA GLY A 157 10.09 20.42 17.18
C GLY A 157 9.40 19.79 15.97
N ARG A 158 10.10 18.89 15.26
CA ARG A 158 9.52 18.14 14.13
C ARG A 158 8.44 17.15 14.56
N ILE A 159 8.63 16.51 15.71
CA ILE A 159 7.61 15.63 16.30
C ILE A 159 6.37 16.46 16.70
N ALA A 160 6.56 17.61 17.33
CA ALA A 160 5.47 18.50 17.73
C ALA A 160 4.72 19.04 16.51
N GLU A 161 5.42 19.47 15.46
CA GLU A 161 4.84 19.88 14.18
C GLU A 161 3.95 18.79 13.57
N LEU A 162 4.41 17.55 13.56
CA LEU A 162 3.62 16.44 13.03
C LEU A 162 2.41 16.13 13.92
N ARG A 163 2.57 16.07 15.24
CA ARG A 163 1.46 15.79 16.15
C ARG A 163 0.32 16.80 16.05
N ALA A 164 0.64 18.06 15.72
CA ALA A 164 -0.37 19.09 15.48
C ALA A 164 -1.15 18.90 14.16
N ARG A 165 -0.64 18.06 13.25
CA ARG A 165 -1.21 17.83 11.89
C ARG A 165 -1.82 16.45 11.71
N LEU A 166 -1.44 15.50 12.55
CA LEU A 166 -1.87 14.11 12.43
C LEU A 166 -3.05 13.81 13.35
N PRO A 167 -3.89 12.82 13.00
CA PRO A 167 -4.95 12.37 13.88
C PRO A 167 -4.44 12.05 15.29
N GLU A 168 -5.22 12.40 16.30
CA GLU A 168 -4.89 12.13 17.68
C GLU A 168 -4.59 10.63 17.89
N GLY A 169 -3.55 10.34 18.65
CA GLY A 169 -3.12 8.97 18.90
C GLY A 169 -2.24 8.34 17.82
N THR A 170 -1.97 9.02 16.68
CA THR A 170 -1.02 8.51 15.68
C THR A 170 0.38 8.39 16.29
N PRO A 171 0.97 7.17 16.35
CA PRO A 171 2.31 7.00 16.91
C PRO A 171 3.38 7.67 16.03
N VAL A 172 4.27 8.44 16.66
CA VAL A 172 5.41 9.08 15.99
C VAL A 172 6.68 8.75 16.79
N HIS A 173 7.63 8.07 16.15
CA HIS A 173 8.89 7.66 16.75
C HIS A 173 10.07 8.20 15.95
N ALA A 174 11.04 8.84 16.64
CA ALA A 174 12.33 9.17 16.06
C ALA A 174 13.32 8.05 16.39
N ILE A 175 13.93 7.44 15.38
CA ILE A 175 14.85 6.31 15.56
C ILE A 175 16.10 6.46 14.70
N ASN A 176 17.24 6.06 15.23
CA ASN A 176 18.39 5.75 14.40
C ASN A 176 18.24 4.34 13.82
N GLY A 177 17.88 4.26 12.53
CA GLY A 177 17.65 2.98 11.85
C GLY A 177 18.88 2.06 11.77
N LYS A 178 20.08 2.52 12.13
CA LYS A 178 21.30 1.71 12.21
C LYS A 178 21.52 1.11 13.60
N ASP A 179 20.85 1.64 14.62
CA ASP A 179 21.01 1.25 16.01
C ASP A 179 19.85 0.32 16.44
N PRO A 180 20.12 -0.96 16.74
CA PRO A 180 19.11 -1.89 17.23
C PRO A 180 18.41 -1.42 18.51
N ALA A 181 19.12 -0.74 19.41
CA ALA A 181 18.53 -0.23 20.65
C ALA A 181 17.52 0.89 20.36
N SER A 182 17.84 1.79 19.43
CA SER A 182 16.94 2.83 18.98
C SER A 182 15.71 2.26 18.23
N ALA A 183 15.91 1.22 17.42
CA ALA A 183 14.84 0.56 16.69
C ALA A 183 13.93 -0.34 17.56
N ALA A 184 14.33 -0.66 18.79
CA ALA A 184 13.60 -1.56 19.69
C ALA A 184 12.16 -1.09 20.00
N VAL A 185 11.89 0.21 19.95
CA VAL A 185 10.53 0.76 20.12
C VAL A 185 9.54 0.17 19.10
N LEU A 186 10.00 -0.23 17.92
CA LEU A 186 9.16 -0.83 16.88
C LEU A 186 8.74 -2.27 17.20
N ALA A 187 9.33 -2.93 18.19
CA ALA A 187 8.92 -4.26 18.64
C ALA A 187 7.45 -4.29 19.11
N ALA A 188 6.90 -3.15 19.53
CA ALA A 188 5.49 -3.03 19.88
C ALA A 188 4.53 -3.33 18.71
N TYR A 189 4.99 -3.13 17.47
CA TYR A 189 4.25 -3.29 16.20
C TYR A 189 4.67 -4.52 15.40
N LEU A 190 5.60 -5.32 15.92
CA LEU A 190 6.23 -6.45 15.24
C LEU A 190 6.27 -7.68 16.15
N LYS A 191 5.20 -7.89 16.90
CA LYS A 191 5.01 -9.07 17.75
C LYS A 191 4.78 -10.32 16.90
N PRO A 192 4.94 -11.53 17.48
CA PRO A 192 4.59 -12.77 16.79
C PRO A 192 3.18 -12.71 16.21
N GLY A 193 3.05 -13.01 14.93
CA GLY A 193 1.79 -12.94 14.18
C GLY A 193 1.36 -11.55 13.72
N ASP A 194 2.02 -10.46 14.12
CA ASP A 194 1.79 -9.14 13.53
C ASP A 194 2.53 -9.00 12.20
N SER A 195 1.98 -8.20 11.31
CA SER A 195 2.57 -7.91 10.01
C SER A 195 2.61 -6.41 9.78
N ALA A 196 3.77 -5.90 9.42
CA ALA A 196 3.93 -4.50 9.04
C ALA A 196 4.44 -4.37 7.61
N VAL A 197 4.15 -3.24 6.97
CA VAL A 197 4.76 -2.86 5.69
C VAL A 197 5.54 -1.56 5.87
N LEU A 198 6.73 -1.50 5.26
CA LEU A 198 7.54 -0.27 5.20
C LEU A 198 7.17 0.52 3.95
N VAL A 199 6.80 1.78 4.14
CA VAL A 199 6.58 2.76 3.07
C VAL A 199 7.42 4.01 3.33
N GLY A 200 7.70 4.80 2.31
CA GLY A 200 8.50 6.03 2.45
C GLY A 200 9.34 6.28 1.20
N SER A 201 9.93 7.50 1.13
CA SER A 201 10.76 7.96 0.02
C SER A 201 12.01 7.12 -0.20
N SER A 202 12.61 7.28 -1.37
CA SER A 202 13.96 6.73 -1.62
C SER A 202 14.96 7.45 -0.73
N GLY A 203 15.83 6.70 -0.07
CA GLY A 203 16.80 7.27 0.86
C GLY A 203 16.30 7.49 2.29
N ALA A 204 15.01 7.28 2.59
CA ALA A 204 14.47 7.39 3.96
C ALA A 204 15.06 6.36 4.95
N GLY A 205 15.85 5.39 4.50
CA GLY A 205 16.50 4.40 5.37
C GLY A 205 15.74 3.07 5.51
N LYS A 206 14.78 2.76 4.62
CA LYS A 206 14.00 1.51 4.67
C LYS A 206 14.86 0.26 4.71
N SER A 207 15.78 0.10 3.76
CA SER A 207 16.68 -1.07 3.72
C SER A 207 17.62 -1.15 4.93
N THR A 208 18.05 0.00 5.46
CA THR A 208 18.84 0.06 6.69
C THR A 208 18.04 -0.47 7.88
N LEU A 209 16.82 0.05 8.06
CA LEU A 209 15.94 -0.39 9.14
C LEU A 209 15.56 -1.88 9.00
N THR A 210 15.26 -2.33 7.78
CA THR A 210 14.97 -3.75 7.50
C THR A 210 16.14 -4.64 7.95
N ASN A 211 17.38 -4.28 7.59
CA ASN A 211 18.56 -5.05 8.01
C ASN A 211 18.75 -5.05 9.54
N THR A 212 18.51 -3.92 10.20
CA THR A 212 18.59 -3.82 11.67
C THR A 212 17.55 -4.71 12.33
N LEU A 213 16.30 -4.71 11.85
CA LEU A 213 15.23 -5.56 12.37
C LEU A 213 15.45 -7.05 12.08
N LEU A 214 16.12 -7.40 11.00
CA LEU A 214 16.51 -8.77 10.67
C LEU A 214 17.73 -9.26 11.44
N GLY A 215 18.49 -8.37 12.07
CA GLY A 215 19.78 -8.69 12.69
C GLY A 215 20.84 -9.17 11.70
N SER A 216 20.67 -8.91 10.41
CA SER A 216 21.58 -9.37 9.35
C SER A 216 21.52 -8.46 8.11
N GLN A 217 22.64 -8.36 7.37
CA GLN A 217 22.71 -7.60 6.12
C GLN A 217 22.13 -8.41 4.94
N ARG A 218 20.82 -8.52 4.87
CA ARG A 218 20.12 -9.18 3.72
C ARG A 218 19.78 -8.21 2.60
N MET A 219 19.62 -6.91 2.91
CA MET A 219 19.27 -5.89 1.93
C MET A 219 20.52 -5.11 1.54
N ALA A 220 20.71 -4.89 0.24
CA ALA A 220 21.78 -4.02 -0.23
C ALA A 220 21.50 -2.57 0.19
N ILE A 221 22.42 -1.99 0.97
CA ILE A 221 22.40 -0.59 1.36
C ILE A 221 23.24 0.17 0.33
N GLY A 222 22.61 1.02 -0.46
CA GLY A 222 23.37 1.83 -1.42
C GLY A 222 22.48 2.65 -2.34
N ASP A 223 22.99 3.79 -2.76
CA ASP A 223 22.38 4.67 -3.74
C ASP A 223 22.03 3.93 -5.03
N VAL A 224 20.81 4.15 -5.51
CA VAL A 224 20.33 3.69 -6.82
C VAL A 224 20.96 4.54 -7.93
N ARG A 225 22.30 4.69 -7.94
CA ARG A 225 23.07 5.36 -8.99
C ARG A 225 24.39 4.64 -9.23
N SER A 226 24.32 3.46 -9.81
CA SER A 226 25.38 3.02 -10.71
C SER A 226 24.81 1.96 -11.65
N HIS A 227 24.74 2.32 -12.93
CA HIS A 227 24.82 1.37 -14.01
C HIS A 227 26.08 0.54 -13.77
N ASP A 228 25.95 -0.70 -13.33
CA ASP A 228 26.77 -1.77 -13.89
C ASP A 228 26.12 -3.13 -13.68
N SER A 229 26.07 -3.84 -14.78
CA SER A 229 25.61 -5.17 -14.98
C SER A 229 26.66 -6.16 -14.47
N ARG A 230 26.27 -7.06 -13.63
CA ARG A 230 26.67 -8.46 -13.45
C ARG A 230 26.69 -8.89 -11.98
N GLY A 231 25.60 -9.54 -11.58
CA GLY A 231 25.69 -10.59 -10.56
C GLY A 231 25.73 -10.16 -9.10
N ARG A 232 24.57 -9.66 -8.58
CA ARG A 232 24.07 -10.02 -7.24
C ARG A 232 22.64 -9.47 -7.13
N HIS A 233 21.69 -10.33 -6.75
CA HIS A 233 20.28 -10.02 -6.65
C HIS A 233 20.01 -8.87 -5.69
N THR A 234 19.95 -7.65 -6.22
CA THR A 234 19.26 -6.54 -5.57
C THR A 234 17.79 -6.89 -5.61
N THR A 235 17.17 -7.10 -4.46
CA THR A 235 15.75 -7.43 -4.33
C THR A 235 14.92 -6.31 -4.96
N THR A 236 14.50 -6.50 -6.21
CA THR A 236 13.66 -5.56 -6.97
C THR A 236 12.17 -5.88 -6.82
N TYR A 237 11.83 -6.89 -6.00
CA TYR A 237 10.47 -7.34 -5.77
C TYR A 237 10.10 -7.22 -4.28
N ARG A 238 8.79 -7.07 -4.05
CA ARG A 238 8.24 -7.04 -2.69
C ARG A 238 8.38 -8.40 -2.06
N ALA A 239 8.86 -8.43 -0.83
CA ALA A 239 8.98 -9.66 -0.07
C ALA A 239 8.48 -9.48 1.36
N LEU A 240 7.77 -10.49 1.85
CA LEU A 240 7.45 -10.63 3.26
C LEU A 240 8.58 -11.38 3.93
N LEU A 241 9.14 -10.79 4.97
CA LEU A 241 10.28 -11.28 5.72
C LEU A 241 9.82 -11.63 7.12
N SER A 242 10.11 -12.83 7.59
CA SER A 242 9.93 -13.21 8.99
C SER A 242 11.06 -12.61 9.83
N LEU A 243 10.70 -11.91 10.89
CA LEU A 243 11.65 -11.27 11.79
C LEU A 243 12.03 -12.22 12.94
N PRO A 244 13.23 -12.08 13.53
CA PRO A 244 13.61 -12.82 14.72
C PRO A 244 12.67 -12.60 15.92
N SER A 245 11.97 -11.46 15.96
CA SER A 245 10.91 -11.16 16.94
C SER A 245 9.65 -12.00 16.78
N GLY A 246 9.51 -12.74 15.68
CA GLY A 246 8.31 -13.52 15.32
C GLY A 246 7.27 -12.74 14.53
N GLY A 247 7.43 -11.42 14.33
CA GLY A 247 6.59 -10.63 13.43
C GLY A 247 7.01 -10.75 11.97
N CYS A 248 6.18 -10.24 11.08
CA CYS A 248 6.45 -10.19 9.63
C CYS A 248 6.63 -8.76 9.15
N LEU A 249 7.59 -8.54 8.26
CA LEU A 249 7.85 -7.25 7.64
C LEU A 249 7.76 -7.38 6.10
N ILE A 250 6.91 -6.57 5.47
CA ILE A 250 6.86 -6.46 4.02
C ILE A 250 7.71 -5.27 3.59
N ASP A 251 8.80 -5.54 2.89
CA ASP A 251 9.62 -4.50 2.29
C ASP A 251 9.15 -4.20 0.87
N THR A 252 9.04 -2.91 0.57
CA THR A 252 8.53 -2.40 -0.71
C THR A 252 9.60 -1.57 -1.41
N PRO A 253 10.59 -2.20 -2.06
CA PRO A 253 11.66 -1.49 -2.74
C PRO A 253 11.12 -0.61 -3.88
N GLY A 254 11.68 0.60 -4.00
CA GLY A 254 11.39 1.49 -5.13
C GLY A 254 10.04 2.20 -5.12
N MET A 255 9.30 2.18 -4.02
CA MET A 255 8.01 2.86 -3.91
C MET A 255 8.24 4.37 -3.66
N ARG A 256 8.38 5.13 -4.76
CA ARG A 256 8.69 6.56 -4.73
C ARG A 256 7.47 7.46 -4.60
N GLU A 257 6.34 7.05 -5.16
CA GLU A 257 5.11 7.83 -5.18
C GLU A 257 3.91 6.92 -4.89
N LEU A 258 3.08 7.36 -3.96
CA LEU A 258 1.78 6.78 -3.70
C LEU A 258 0.72 7.72 -4.28
N LYS A 259 0.06 7.29 -5.35
CA LYS A 259 -1.12 7.97 -5.89
C LYS A 259 -2.36 7.48 -5.18
N LEU A 260 -3.27 8.40 -4.86
CA LEU A 260 -4.57 8.08 -4.30
C LEU A 260 -5.36 7.18 -5.26
N THR A 261 -6.23 6.35 -4.71
CA THR A 261 -7.08 5.43 -5.48
C THR A 261 -8.41 6.06 -5.88
N GLY A 262 -8.77 7.19 -5.27
CA GLY A 262 -10.07 7.85 -5.41
C GLY A 262 -11.13 7.34 -4.43
N GLU A 263 -10.77 6.42 -3.54
CA GLU A 263 -11.66 5.83 -2.52
C GLU A 263 -11.36 6.34 -1.10
N GLU A 264 -10.37 7.23 -0.93
CA GLU A 264 -9.95 7.77 0.35
C GLU A 264 -10.98 8.80 0.88
N ASN A 265 -11.20 8.81 2.20
CA ASN A 265 -12.13 9.76 2.85
C ASN A 265 -11.51 11.14 3.11
N LEU A 266 -10.19 11.24 3.23
CA LEU A 266 -9.44 12.43 3.64
C LEU A 266 -9.81 12.95 5.05
N ASP A 267 -10.26 12.07 5.97
CA ASP A 267 -10.62 12.41 7.36
C ASP A 267 -9.46 13.07 8.12
N LEU A 268 -8.23 12.86 7.64
CA LEU A 268 -7.04 13.58 8.09
C LEU A 268 -7.18 15.10 8.06
N PHE A 269 -8.06 15.62 7.20
CA PHE A 269 -8.35 17.06 7.03
C PHE A 269 -9.73 17.44 7.55
N ALA A 270 -10.31 16.68 8.48
CA ALA A 270 -11.60 16.97 9.08
C ALA A 270 -11.65 18.35 9.74
N ASP A 271 -10.52 18.87 10.22
CA ASP A 271 -10.36 20.24 10.71
C ASP A 271 -10.66 21.30 9.62
N ILE A 272 -10.21 21.06 8.38
CA ILE A 272 -10.48 21.95 7.25
C ILE A 272 -11.93 21.80 6.79
N GLU A 273 -12.47 20.59 6.76
CA GLU A 273 -13.86 20.34 6.39
C GLU A 273 -14.81 20.98 7.39
N ALA A 274 -14.52 20.90 8.70
CA ALA A 274 -15.27 21.59 9.74
C ALA A 274 -15.23 23.13 9.60
N LEU A 275 -14.10 23.70 9.15
CA LEU A 275 -14.05 25.13 8.81
C LEU A 275 -14.94 25.44 7.60
N ALA A 276 -14.92 24.59 6.57
CA ALA A 276 -15.73 24.79 5.36
C ALA A 276 -17.23 24.78 5.64
N GLU A 277 -17.70 23.94 6.58
CA GLU A 277 -19.10 23.90 7.03
C GLU A 277 -19.58 25.24 7.67
N ASN A 278 -18.64 26.00 8.21
CA ASN A 278 -18.94 27.30 8.84
C ASN A 278 -18.93 28.49 7.86
N CYS A 279 -18.72 28.23 6.56
CA CYS A 279 -18.82 29.30 5.56
C CYS A 279 -20.24 29.85 5.44
N ARG A 280 -20.35 31.16 5.15
CA ARG A 280 -21.65 31.82 4.96
C ARG A 280 -22.49 31.21 3.84
N PHE A 281 -21.85 30.69 2.79
CA PHE A 281 -22.52 30.12 1.61
C PHE A 281 -22.23 28.62 1.55
N ALA A 282 -23.26 27.82 1.31
CA ALA A 282 -23.15 26.38 1.23
C ALA A 282 -22.32 25.88 0.00
N ASP A 283 -22.22 26.71 -1.05
CA ASP A 283 -21.45 26.49 -2.26
C ASP A 283 -20.16 27.32 -2.31
N CYS A 284 -19.63 27.68 -1.14
CA CYS A 284 -18.42 28.50 -1.03
C CYS A 284 -17.23 27.80 -1.69
N GLY A 285 -16.61 28.47 -2.67
CA GLY A 285 -15.39 27.97 -3.32
C GLY A 285 -14.09 28.26 -2.57
N HIS A 286 -14.22 28.93 -1.37
CA HIS A 286 -13.10 29.32 -0.50
C HIS A 286 -12.05 30.21 -1.20
N GLY A 287 -12.49 31.01 -2.18
CA GLY A 287 -11.65 31.98 -2.88
C GLY A 287 -11.72 33.37 -2.22
N SER A 288 -12.56 34.25 -2.76
CA SER A 288 -12.72 35.62 -2.30
C SER A 288 -14.14 35.92 -1.76
N GLU A 289 -14.91 34.89 -1.47
CA GLU A 289 -16.29 35.02 -1.00
C GLU A 289 -16.34 35.63 0.40
N PRO A 290 -17.21 36.63 0.62
CA PRO A 290 -17.36 37.29 1.91
C PRO A 290 -17.96 36.34 2.96
N GLY A 291 -17.32 36.26 4.13
CA GLY A 291 -17.72 35.33 5.21
C GLY A 291 -17.29 33.89 4.96
N CYS A 292 -16.18 33.67 4.24
CA CYS A 292 -15.53 32.38 4.10
C CYS A 292 -14.69 32.07 5.35
N ALA A 293 -15.09 31.07 6.14
CA ALA A 293 -14.39 30.69 7.36
C ALA A 293 -12.99 30.13 7.09
N VAL A 294 -12.79 29.47 5.94
CA VAL A 294 -11.47 28.98 5.52
C VAL A 294 -10.52 30.14 5.25
N GLN A 295 -10.96 31.20 4.56
CA GLN A 295 -10.12 32.37 4.31
C GLN A 295 -9.83 33.16 5.59
N GLU A 296 -10.78 33.24 6.52
CA GLU A 296 -10.58 33.83 7.85
C GLU A 296 -9.50 33.04 8.61
N ALA A 297 -9.61 31.71 8.67
CA ALA A 297 -8.62 30.88 9.34
C ALA A 297 -7.21 30.96 8.69
N LEU A 298 -7.12 31.15 7.38
CA LEU A 298 -5.85 31.40 6.68
C LEU A 298 -5.27 32.76 7.04
N HIS A 299 -6.11 33.79 7.17
CA HIS A 299 -5.72 35.17 7.54
C HIS A 299 -5.21 35.21 8.99
N ASP A 300 -5.93 34.55 9.91
CA ASP A 300 -5.62 34.55 11.34
C ASP A 300 -4.51 33.56 11.72
N GLY A 301 -4.06 32.74 10.76
CA GLY A 301 -3.01 31.77 10.96
C GLY A 301 -3.46 30.48 11.68
N ALA A 302 -4.76 30.29 11.92
CA ALA A 302 -5.32 29.04 12.44
C ALA A 302 -5.19 27.89 11.42
N LEU A 303 -5.23 28.21 10.14
CA LEU A 303 -4.91 27.30 9.04
C LEU A 303 -3.70 27.82 8.27
N THR A 304 -2.66 26.97 8.11
CA THR A 304 -1.49 27.38 7.33
C THR A 304 -1.74 27.29 5.83
N PRO A 305 -1.20 28.23 5.01
CA PRO A 305 -1.32 28.17 3.55
C PRO A 305 -0.73 26.90 2.94
N GLU A 306 0.27 26.29 3.59
CA GLU A 306 0.86 25.03 3.16
C GLU A 306 -0.11 23.86 3.34
N ARG A 307 -0.75 23.75 4.53
CA ARG A 307 -1.73 22.70 4.82
C ARG A 307 -2.96 22.81 3.91
N TRP A 308 -3.45 24.04 3.68
CA TRP A 308 -4.54 24.32 2.75
C TRP A 308 -4.20 23.85 1.32
N ARG A 309 -3.02 24.22 0.80
CA ARG A 309 -2.57 23.77 -0.53
C ARG A 309 -2.42 22.24 -0.63
N ASN A 310 -1.98 21.60 0.45
CA ASN A 310 -1.88 20.14 0.48
C ASN A 310 -3.26 19.48 0.42
N TYR A 311 -4.22 19.99 1.19
CA TYR A 311 -5.60 19.51 1.15
C TYR A 311 -6.20 19.63 -0.26
N LEU A 312 -6.12 20.81 -0.89
CA LEU A 312 -6.62 21.00 -2.24
C LEU A 312 -6.01 20.02 -3.23
N LYS A 313 -4.70 19.85 -3.18
CA LYS A 313 -3.99 18.92 -4.06
C LYS A 313 -4.45 17.48 -3.89
N LEU A 314 -4.66 17.02 -2.66
CA LEU A 314 -5.10 15.65 -2.39
C LEU A 314 -6.57 15.45 -2.75
N ARG A 315 -7.43 16.45 -2.50
CA ARG A 315 -8.83 16.45 -2.90
C ARG A 315 -8.97 16.34 -4.42
N ASP A 316 -8.28 17.20 -5.15
CA ASP A 316 -8.34 17.23 -6.62
C ASP A 316 -7.82 15.93 -7.22
N GLU A 317 -6.73 15.37 -6.68
CA GLU A 317 -6.20 14.07 -7.10
C GLU A 317 -7.19 12.93 -6.82
N ARG A 318 -7.83 12.92 -5.64
CA ARG A 318 -8.86 11.94 -5.29
C ARG A 318 -10.03 12.01 -6.26
N GLU A 319 -10.53 13.20 -6.57
CA GLU A 319 -11.65 13.41 -7.49
C GLU A 319 -11.31 12.95 -8.92
N GLU A 320 -10.09 13.23 -9.39
CA GLU A 320 -9.60 12.74 -10.69
C GLU A 320 -9.58 11.21 -10.72
N GLN A 321 -9.01 10.57 -9.69
CA GLN A 321 -8.95 9.12 -9.61
C GLN A 321 -10.33 8.48 -9.46
N ALA A 322 -11.24 9.08 -8.69
CA ALA A 322 -12.62 8.62 -8.57
C ALA A 322 -13.35 8.66 -9.93
N THR A 323 -13.17 9.72 -10.71
CA THR A 323 -13.73 9.85 -12.06
C THR A 323 -13.18 8.77 -13.00
N MET A 324 -11.88 8.48 -12.94
CA MET A 324 -11.25 7.42 -13.71
C MET A 324 -11.77 6.03 -13.30
N LEU A 325 -11.94 5.80 -11.99
CA LEU A 325 -12.51 4.56 -11.44
C LEU A 325 -13.94 4.35 -11.93
N GLU A 326 -14.81 5.35 -11.82
CA GLU A 326 -16.17 5.26 -12.33
C GLU A 326 -16.23 4.95 -13.84
N SER A 327 -15.39 5.62 -14.62
CA SER A 327 -15.30 5.38 -16.06
C SER A 327 -14.91 3.95 -16.38
N ARG A 328 -13.99 3.36 -15.59
CA ARG A 328 -13.62 1.95 -15.69
C ARG A 328 -14.78 1.02 -15.34
N LEU A 329 -15.44 1.26 -14.20
CA LEU A 329 -16.58 0.45 -13.75
C LEU A 329 -17.75 0.49 -14.74
N ARG A 330 -18.05 1.65 -15.34
CA ARG A 330 -19.05 1.79 -16.40
C ARG A 330 -18.68 0.95 -17.64
N ARG A 331 -17.43 0.94 -18.08
CA ARG A 331 -16.96 0.11 -19.21
C ARG A 331 -17.06 -1.39 -18.91
N GLN A 332 -16.80 -1.80 -17.68
CA GLN A 332 -16.94 -3.21 -17.26
C GLN A 332 -18.40 -3.64 -17.21
N ARG A 333 -19.33 -2.79 -16.73
CA ARG A 333 -20.77 -3.05 -16.67
C ARG A 333 -21.46 -2.93 -18.02
N GLY A 334 -20.98 -2.04 -18.92
CA GLY A 334 -21.50 -1.81 -20.27
C GLY A 334 -21.10 -2.86 -21.30
N GLY A 335 -20.58 -3.95 -20.87
CA GLY A 335 -20.17 -5.24 -21.38
C GLY A 335 -20.13 -5.47 -22.84
N ARG A 336 -20.14 -5.74 -23.80
CA ARG A 336 -19.92 -6.13 -25.19
C ARG A 336 -20.30 -4.99 -26.15
N PRO A 337 -19.41 -4.53 -26.98
CA PRO A 337 -19.86 -3.83 -28.14
C PRO A 337 -20.75 -4.81 -28.94
N ALA A 338 -21.97 -4.42 -29.18
CA ALA A 338 -22.86 -5.16 -30.08
C ALA A 338 -22.09 -5.45 -31.35
N THR A 339 -21.90 -6.71 -31.69
CA THR A 339 -21.40 -7.15 -32.97
C THR A 339 -22.28 -6.50 -34.03
N LYS A 340 -21.69 -5.64 -34.86
CA LYS A 340 -22.39 -5.09 -36.04
C LYS A 340 -23.01 -6.27 -36.79
N PRO A 341 -24.31 -6.23 -37.12
CA PRO A 341 -24.91 -7.27 -37.94
C PRO A 341 -24.17 -7.29 -39.26
N HIS A 342 -23.69 -8.45 -39.65
CA HIS A 342 -23.20 -8.70 -41.01
C HIS A 342 -24.36 -8.41 -41.95
N GLY A 343 -24.27 -7.33 -42.70
CA GLY A 343 -25.14 -7.09 -43.84
C GLY A 343 -25.01 -8.22 -44.85
N PRO A 344 -26.10 -8.58 -45.55
CA PRO A 344 -26.10 -9.69 -46.48
C PRO A 344 -25.09 -9.44 -47.62
N ARG A 345 -24.24 -10.44 -47.85
CA ARG A 345 -23.31 -10.46 -48.99
C ARG A 345 -24.14 -10.39 -50.30
N GLY A 346 -24.08 -9.26 -50.99
CA GLY A 346 -24.61 -9.10 -52.33
C GLY A 346 -23.95 -10.11 -53.26
N SER A 347 -24.77 -10.95 -53.86
CA SER A 347 -24.43 -11.86 -54.97
C SER A 347 -24.00 -11.02 -56.18
N ARG A 348 -22.71 -11.02 -56.51
CA ARG A 348 -22.26 -10.56 -57.82
C ARG A 348 -22.68 -11.58 -58.85
N GLN A 349 -23.68 -11.23 -59.62
CA GLN A 349 -23.95 -11.86 -60.89
C GLN A 349 -22.75 -11.66 -61.80
N LYS A 350 -22.26 -12.75 -62.39
CA LYS A 350 -21.36 -12.75 -63.51
C LYS A 350 -22.24 -12.49 -64.78
N GLU A 351 -22.09 -11.35 -65.39
CA GLU A 351 -22.45 -11.18 -66.81
C GLU A 351 -21.17 -11.32 -67.61
N GLY A 352 -21.22 -12.29 -68.52
CA GLY A 352 -20.21 -12.48 -69.54
C GLY A 352 -20.40 -11.50 -70.70
N TRP A 353 -19.32 -11.17 -71.29
CA TRP A 353 -18.99 -11.13 -72.71
C TRP A 353 -17.49 -11.03 -72.86
#